data_8e14824e23991e10bd6e28c2d0b0dc7e
#
_entry.id   8e14824e23991e10bd6e28c2d0b0dc7e
#
_cell.length_a   1.000
_cell.length_b   1.000
_cell.length_c   1.000
_cell.angle_alpha   90.00
_cell.angle_beta   90.00
_cell.angle_gamma   90.00
#
_symmetry.space_group_name_H-M   'P 1'
#
loop_
_entity.id
_entity.type
_entity.pdbx_description
1 polymer ?
#
loop_
_entity_poly.entity_id
_entity_poly.type
_entity_poly.pdbx_seq_one_letter_code
_entity_poly.pdbx_strand_id
1 'polypeptide(L)'
;MDSRMKMRQTIQEHYAREHAQLGAKGALRLLDEARRWDLSGTLKAGGVAVFPHAGVHECGQQIAAVVNACLDSGADRVVVISVLHAFTEEMENSRIRVSRGGDPAAEPQWGIQGTGIDGPDTWTHDHALISWRYFWEAETKRRGVRGPEVLERYPWLVGGDPARLPGIEELARLCENAVVVSTEDPFHHGLGYGDSAAIARHPHQGGLEMARRSIENGISVLEKGDYWGWNQHCVVGKSDARDAGAVYRYLCGPMTGKIVDLTYSDATELYQQPAPTWVGAALIEWQPAS
;
A
#
# COMPACT_ATOMS: atom_id res chain seq x y z
N MET A 1 -17.96 -21.38 -4.36
CA MET A 1 -16.84 -20.54 -3.94
C MET A 1 -17.10 -19.14 -4.46
N ASP A 2 -17.08 -18.14 -3.58
CA ASP A 2 -17.32 -16.74 -3.92
C ASP A 2 -16.33 -16.28 -5.00
N SER A 3 -16.76 -15.47 -5.94
CA SER A 3 -15.95 -14.95 -7.05
C SER A 3 -14.72 -14.17 -6.54
N ARG A 4 -14.87 -13.45 -5.42
CA ARG A 4 -13.77 -12.70 -4.78
C ARG A 4 -12.73 -13.62 -4.14
N MET A 5 -13.14 -14.75 -3.56
CA MET A 5 -12.20 -15.75 -3.04
C MET A 5 -11.40 -16.41 -4.16
N LYS A 6 -12.02 -16.66 -5.33
CA LYS A 6 -11.30 -17.15 -6.51
C LYS A 6 -10.29 -16.12 -7.00
N MET A 7 -10.70 -14.85 -7.11
CA MET A 7 -9.81 -13.77 -7.53
C MET A 7 -8.60 -13.67 -6.59
N ARG A 8 -8.80 -13.71 -5.26
CA ARG A 8 -7.71 -13.73 -4.29
C ARG A 8 -6.71 -14.85 -4.53
N GLN A 9 -7.21 -16.08 -4.73
CA GLN A 9 -6.34 -17.22 -5.03
C GLN A 9 -5.55 -17.00 -6.33
N THR A 10 -6.21 -16.49 -7.38
CA THR A 10 -5.56 -16.16 -8.65
C THR A 10 -4.44 -15.14 -8.45
N ILE A 11 -4.68 -14.09 -7.64
CA ILE A 11 -3.66 -13.07 -7.33
C ILE A 11 -2.48 -13.70 -6.59
N GLN A 12 -2.71 -14.51 -5.56
CA GLN A 12 -1.66 -15.18 -4.80
C GLN A 12 -0.81 -16.11 -5.68
N GLU A 13 -1.46 -16.88 -6.56
CA GLU A 13 -0.77 -17.75 -7.52
C GLU A 13 0.03 -16.92 -8.55
N HIS A 14 -0.47 -15.76 -8.95
CA HIS A 14 0.25 -14.86 -9.85
C HIS A 14 1.55 -14.37 -9.20
N TYR A 15 1.51 -13.82 -7.98
CA TYR A 15 2.72 -13.40 -7.26
C TYR A 15 3.70 -14.56 -7.02
N ALA A 16 3.21 -15.74 -6.71
CA ALA A 16 4.08 -16.91 -6.56
C ALA A 16 4.82 -17.25 -7.85
N ARG A 17 4.15 -17.14 -9.02
CA ARG A 17 4.79 -17.33 -10.33
C ARG A 17 5.82 -16.24 -10.62
N GLU A 18 5.50 -14.97 -10.39
CA GLU A 18 6.42 -13.86 -10.58
C GLU A 18 7.69 -14.00 -9.73
N HIS A 19 7.54 -14.36 -8.44
CA HIS A 19 8.68 -14.62 -7.56
C HIS A 19 9.53 -15.80 -8.03
N ALA A 20 8.90 -16.88 -8.51
CA ALA A 20 9.62 -18.02 -9.07
C ALA A 20 10.40 -17.65 -10.34
N GLN A 21 9.82 -16.81 -11.20
CA GLN A 21 10.48 -16.32 -12.43
C GLN A 21 11.62 -15.37 -12.10
N LEU A 22 11.43 -14.44 -11.14
CA LEU A 22 12.46 -13.53 -10.68
C LEU A 22 13.63 -14.27 -10.05
N GLY A 23 13.34 -15.26 -9.20
CA GLY A 23 14.31 -16.07 -8.49
C GLY A 23 15.22 -15.28 -7.55
N ALA A 24 16.06 -15.96 -6.80
CA ALA A 24 16.93 -15.32 -5.81
C ALA A 24 17.92 -14.31 -6.43
N LYS A 25 18.47 -14.61 -7.60
CA LYS A 25 19.39 -13.69 -8.28
C LYS A 25 18.70 -12.41 -8.75
N GLY A 26 17.50 -12.53 -9.27
CA GLY A 26 16.69 -11.38 -9.68
C GLY A 26 16.32 -10.51 -8.49
N ALA A 27 15.90 -11.11 -7.37
CA ALA A 27 15.60 -10.39 -6.16
C ALA A 27 16.81 -9.59 -5.63
N LEU A 28 17.98 -10.21 -5.56
CA LEU A 28 19.22 -9.53 -5.14
C LEU A 28 19.60 -8.37 -6.08
N ARG A 29 19.43 -8.56 -7.38
CA ARG A 29 19.67 -7.50 -8.37
C ARG A 29 18.73 -6.31 -8.13
N LEU A 30 17.43 -6.54 -7.93
CA LEU A 30 16.47 -5.48 -7.65
C LEU A 30 16.77 -4.76 -6.32
N LEU A 31 17.20 -5.48 -5.29
CA LEU A 31 17.65 -4.91 -4.02
C LEU A 31 18.89 -4.00 -4.20
N ASP A 32 19.83 -4.38 -5.04
CA ASP A 32 21.03 -3.56 -5.33
C ASP A 32 20.66 -2.32 -6.16
N GLU A 33 19.86 -2.46 -7.19
CA GLU A 33 19.40 -1.37 -8.06
C GLU A 33 18.56 -0.35 -7.28
N ALA A 34 17.78 -0.82 -6.29
CA ALA A 34 16.93 0.00 -5.43
C ALA A 34 17.71 0.94 -4.48
N ARG A 35 19.01 0.67 -4.25
CA ARG A 35 19.86 1.53 -3.39
C ARG A 35 20.07 2.95 -3.92
N ARG A 36 19.70 3.20 -5.18
CA ARG A 36 19.65 4.56 -5.73
C ARG A 36 18.65 5.47 -5.01
N TRP A 37 17.67 4.89 -4.30
CA TRP A 37 16.69 5.59 -3.48
C TRP A 37 16.97 5.29 -1.99
N ASP A 38 17.76 6.13 -1.35
CA ASP A 38 18.02 6.02 0.09
C ASP A 38 16.93 6.78 0.87
N LEU A 39 16.00 6.04 1.44
CA LEU A 39 14.92 6.54 2.27
C LEU A 39 15.20 6.34 3.78
N SER A 40 16.35 5.81 4.15
CA SER A 40 16.68 5.51 5.55
C SER A 40 16.72 6.76 6.43
N GLY A 41 17.20 7.88 5.87
CA GLY A 41 17.22 9.18 6.54
C GLY A 41 15.79 9.68 6.86
N THR A 42 14.87 9.52 5.93
CA THR A 42 13.46 9.89 6.12
C THR A 42 12.81 9.06 7.23
N LEU A 43 13.04 7.75 7.23
CA LEU A 43 12.50 6.88 8.27
C LEU A 43 13.09 7.22 9.66
N LYS A 44 14.39 7.50 9.75
CA LYS A 44 15.05 7.95 11.00
C LYS A 44 14.51 9.27 11.52
N ALA A 45 14.07 10.15 10.63
CA ALA A 45 13.48 11.44 10.98
C ALA A 45 11.99 11.35 11.39
N GLY A 46 11.41 10.15 11.42
CA GLY A 46 9.98 9.95 11.73
C GLY A 46 9.04 10.14 10.53
N GLY A 47 9.61 10.17 9.32
CA GLY A 47 8.82 10.15 8.09
C GLY A 47 8.33 8.76 7.70
N VAL A 48 7.63 8.67 6.58
CA VAL A 48 7.05 7.43 6.07
C VAL A 48 7.51 7.18 4.63
N ALA A 49 7.88 5.94 4.34
CA ALA A 49 8.10 5.47 2.97
C ALA A 49 6.92 4.59 2.55
N VAL A 50 6.34 4.92 1.40
CA VAL A 50 5.19 4.20 0.83
C VAL A 50 5.61 3.52 -0.45
N PHE A 51 5.27 2.24 -0.59
CA PHE A 51 5.63 1.39 -1.72
C PHE A 51 4.40 0.73 -2.34
N PRO A 52 4.40 0.44 -3.65
CA PRO A 52 3.31 -0.26 -4.31
C PRO A 52 3.34 -1.75 -3.99
N HIS A 53 2.21 -2.43 -4.20
CA HIS A 53 2.13 -3.89 -4.08
C HIS A 53 1.67 -4.59 -5.38
N ALA A 54 1.82 -3.93 -6.50
CA ALA A 54 1.56 -4.49 -7.82
C ALA A 54 2.67 -5.45 -8.29
N GLY A 55 2.72 -5.81 -9.58
CA GLY A 55 3.62 -6.82 -10.14
C GLY A 55 5.11 -6.58 -9.82
N VAL A 56 5.81 -7.63 -9.40
CA VAL A 56 7.19 -7.52 -8.91
C VAL A 56 8.19 -7.20 -10.03
N HIS A 57 7.86 -7.53 -11.28
CA HIS A 57 8.71 -7.25 -12.43
C HIS A 57 8.78 -5.75 -12.73
N GLU A 58 7.69 -5.01 -12.51
CA GLU A 58 7.57 -3.59 -12.79
C GLU A 58 7.94 -2.72 -11.57
N CYS A 59 7.50 -3.08 -10.37
CA CYS A 59 7.66 -2.25 -9.18
C CYS A 59 8.51 -2.88 -8.05
N GLY A 60 9.13 -4.02 -8.30
CA GLY A 60 9.98 -4.69 -7.30
C GLY A 60 11.13 -3.84 -6.78
N GLN A 61 11.70 -2.92 -7.60
CA GLN A 61 12.73 -1.98 -7.13
C GLN A 61 12.19 -1.00 -6.10
N GLN A 62 10.96 -0.51 -6.25
CA GLN A 62 10.31 0.40 -5.31
C GLN A 62 10.08 -0.29 -3.96
N ILE A 63 9.60 -1.55 -3.98
CA ILE A 63 9.43 -2.38 -2.77
C ILE A 63 10.78 -2.63 -2.10
N ALA A 64 11.80 -3.02 -2.87
CA ALA A 64 13.16 -3.28 -2.41
C ALA A 64 13.82 -2.05 -1.78
N ALA A 65 13.53 -0.83 -2.29
CA ALA A 65 14.02 0.41 -1.72
C ALA A 65 13.56 0.60 -0.27
N VAL A 66 12.28 0.32 -0.01
CA VAL A 66 11.72 0.46 1.34
C VAL A 66 12.25 -0.64 2.27
N VAL A 67 12.41 -1.88 1.78
CA VAL A 67 13.08 -2.95 2.54
C VAL A 67 14.50 -2.54 2.94
N ASN A 68 15.31 -2.03 1.99
CA ASN A 68 16.64 -1.51 2.29
C ASN A 68 16.60 -0.40 3.34
N ALA A 69 15.71 0.58 3.18
CA ALA A 69 15.58 1.71 4.08
C ALA A 69 15.22 1.27 5.51
N CYS A 70 14.31 0.30 5.67
CA CYS A 70 13.98 -0.27 6.98
C CYS A 70 15.21 -0.89 7.65
N LEU A 71 15.98 -1.72 6.93
CA LEU A 71 17.17 -2.38 7.46
C LEU A 71 18.34 -1.42 7.70
N ASP A 72 18.43 -0.34 6.93
CA ASP A 72 19.47 0.68 7.06
C ASP A 72 19.08 1.79 8.05
N SER A 73 17.85 1.81 8.54
CA SER A 73 17.37 2.76 9.55
C SER A 73 18.01 2.56 10.91
N GLY A 74 18.41 1.33 11.24
CA GLY A 74 18.90 0.94 12.56
C GLY A 74 17.81 0.88 13.63
N ALA A 75 16.54 0.92 13.27
CA ALA A 75 15.43 0.78 14.21
C ALA A 75 15.28 -0.68 14.67
N ASP A 76 14.82 -0.88 15.90
CA ASP A 76 14.54 -2.21 16.45
C ASP A 76 13.17 -2.74 15.99
N ARG A 77 12.31 -1.85 15.48
CA ARG A 77 10.95 -2.18 15.04
C ARG A 77 10.57 -1.46 13.77
N VAL A 78 9.83 -2.18 12.90
CA VAL A 78 9.17 -1.67 11.71
C VAL A 78 7.67 -1.91 11.84
N VAL A 79 6.88 -0.85 11.74
CA VAL A 79 5.42 -0.94 11.61
C VAL A 79 5.07 -0.78 10.13
N VAL A 80 4.46 -1.81 9.56
CA VAL A 80 3.99 -1.80 8.17
C VAL A 80 2.49 -1.58 8.16
N ILE A 81 2.04 -0.41 7.74
CA ILE A 81 0.63 -0.08 7.57
C ILE A 81 0.20 -0.52 6.17
N SER A 82 -0.60 -1.56 6.10
CA SER A 82 -0.97 -2.22 4.85
C SER A 82 -2.41 -1.96 4.47
N VAL A 83 -2.69 -2.11 3.20
CA VAL A 83 -4.07 -2.18 2.69
C VAL A 83 -4.72 -3.49 3.14
N LEU A 84 -6.00 -3.42 3.48
CA LEU A 84 -6.86 -4.60 3.59
C LEU A 84 -7.85 -4.60 2.43
N HIS A 85 -7.75 -5.60 1.58
CA HIS A 85 -8.67 -5.76 0.45
C HIS A 85 -10.02 -6.33 0.89
N ALA A 86 -11.09 -5.94 0.21
CA ALA A 86 -12.41 -6.52 0.42
C ALA A 86 -12.52 -7.91 -0.21
N PHE A 87 -12.45 -8.97 0.60
CA PHE A 87 -12.50 -10.36 0.15
C PHE A 87 -13.91 -10.93 0.02
N THR A 88 -14.90 -10.23 0.56
CA THR A 88 -16.29 -10.63 0.48
C THR A 88 -17.13 -9.49 -0.08
N GLU A 89 -18.30 -9.83 -0.61
CA GLU A 89 -19.27 -8.82 -1.05
C GLU A 89 -19.74 -7.93 0.12
N GLU A 90 -19.84 -8.48 1.32
CA GLU A 90 -20.19 -7.73 2.52
C GLU A 90 -19.13 -6.67 2.87
N MET A 91 -17.84 -7.04 2.84
CA MET A 91 -16.75 -6.08 3.05
C MET A 91 -16.78 -4.95 2.01
N GLU A 92 -17.02 -5.28 0.73
CA GLU A 92 -17.12 -4.27 -0.32
C GLU A 92 -18.31 -3.35 -0.11
N ASN A 93 -19.47 -3.90 0.25
CA ASN A 93 -20.67 -3.12 0.54
C ASN A 93 -20.46 -2.20 1.75
N SER A 94 -19.78 -2.67 2.81
CA SER A 94 -19.38 -1.84 3.96
C SER A 94 -18.51 -0.67 3.50
N ARG A 95 -17.48 -0.94 2.69
CA ARG A 95 -16.59 0.09 2.14
C ARG A 95 -17.34 1.13 1.30
N ILE A 96 -18.31 0.69 0.50
CA ILE A 96 -19.17 1.58 -0.30
C ILE A 96 -20.06 2.44 0.61
N ARG A 97 -20.68 1.87 1.66
CA ARG A 97 -21.51 2.65 2.59
C ARG A 97 -20.71 3.72 3.31
N VAL A 98 -19.53 3.36 3.85
CA VAL A 98 -18.65 4.32 4.55
C VAL A 98 -18.15 5.39 3.59
N SER A 99 -17.81 5.06 2.35
CA SER A 99 -17.40 6.08 1.36
C SER A 99 -18.51 7.07 0.97
N ARG A 100 -19.76 6.74 1.30
CA ARG A 100 -20.93 7.63 1.12
C ARG A 100 -21.35 8.35 2.41
N GLY A 101 -20.54 8.28 3.46
CA GLY A 101 -20.80 8.93 4.73
C GLY A 101 -21.53 8.06 5.76
N GLY A 102 -21.64 6.75 5.52
CA GLY A 102 -22.12 5.80 6.54
C GLY A 102 -21.18 5.73 7.75
N ASP A 103 -21.73 5.49 8.93
CA ASP A 103 -20.92 5.35 10.15
C ASP A 103 -20.15 4.01 10.14
N PRO A 104 -18.80 4.04 10.17
CA PRO A 104 -18.00 2.82 10.23
C PRO A 104 -18.32 1.91 11.41
N ALA A 105 -18.73 2.49 12.54
CA ALA A 105 -19.09 1.73 13.75
C ALA A 105 -20.36 0.86 13.60
N ALA A 106 -21.16 1.11 12.57
CA ALA A 106 -22.33 0.30 12.24
C ALA A 106 -21.99 -0.93 11.36
N GLU A 107 -20.73 -1.04 10.89
CA GLU A 107 -20.32 -2.10 9.99
C GLU A 107 -19.86 -3.36 10.77
N PRO A 108 -20.03 -4.57 10.20
CA PRO A 108 -19.66 -5.83 10.87
C PRO A 108 -18.18 -5.94 11.24
N GLN A 109 -17.31 -5.31 10.45
CA GLN A 109 -15.87 -5.23 10.69
C GLN A 109 -15.45 -3.77 10.63
N TRP A 110 -14.76 -3.33 11.68
CA TRP A 110 -14.21 -1.99 11.78
C TRP A 110 -13.03 -1.97 12.74
N GLY A 111 -11.92 -1.35 12.35
CA GLY A 111 -10.74 -1.25 13.19
C GLY A 111 -9.46 -1.74 12.53
N ILE A 112 -8.45 -2.03 13.33
CA ILE A 112 -7.13 -2.46 12.88
C ILE A 112 -7.01 -3.97 13.12
N GLN A 113 -6.59 -4.69 12.08
CA GLN A 113 -6.20 -6.09 12.17
C GLN A 113 -4.66 -6.20 12.05
N GLY A 114 -4.12 -7.36 12.37
CA GLY A 114 -2.68 -7.61 12.14
C GLY A 114 -2.03 -8.51 13.16
N THR A 115 -0.72 -8.58 13.12
CA THR A 115 0.10 -9.43 13.97
C THR A 115 -0.16 -9.19 15.46
N GLY A 116 -0.60 -10.24 16.18
CA GLY A 116 -0.84 -10.18 17.62
C GLY A 116 -2.09 -9.43 18.05
N ILE A 117 -2.99 -9.11 17.12
CA ILE A 117 -4.30 -8.51 17.41
C ILE A 117 -5.36 -9.63 17.43
N ASP A 118 -6.11 -9.72 18.52
CA ASP A 118 -7.25 -10.64 18.61
C ASP A 118 -8.42 -10.11 17.76
N GLY A 119 -9.07 -11.03 17.02
CA GLY A 119 -10.22 -10.66 16.19
C GLY A 119 -10.21 -11.31 14.80
N PRO A 120 -10.84 -10.69 13.81
CA PRO A 120 -10.84 -11.21 12.45
C PRO A 120 -9.41 -11.32 11.89
N ASP A 121 -9.13 -12.45 11.24
CA ASP A 121 -7.83 -12.79 10.66
C ASP A 121 -7.80 -12.66 9.12
N THR A 122 -8.74 -11.93 8.55
CA THR A 122 -8.88 -11.74 7.10
C THR A 122 -7.60 -11.20 6.46
N TRP A 123 -6.82 -10.42 7.21
CA TRP A 123 -5.54 -9.86 6.81
C TRP A 123 -4.48 -10.93 6.48
N THR A 124 -4.53 -12.12 7.10
CA THR A 124 -3.56 -13.19 6.85
C THR A 124 -3.58 -13.68 5.40
N HIS A 125 -4.65 -13.41 4.73
CA HIS A 125 -4.89 -13.78 3.35
C HIS A 125 -4.70 -12.64 2.36
N ASP A 126 -4.35 -11.44 2.85
CA ASP A 126 -4.12 -10.29 1.99
C ASP A 126 -2.83 -10.44 1.19
N HIS A 127 -2.88 -9.96 -0.05
CA HIS A 127 -1.75 -10.07 -0.98
C HIS A 127 -0.81 -8.87 -0.94
N ALA A 128 -1.21 -7.76 -0.32
CA ALA A 128 -0.47 -6.50 -0.38
C ALA A 128 0.99 -6.58 0.15
N LEU A 129 1.30 -7.52 1.06
CA LEU A 129 2.65 -7.67 1.60
C LEU A 129 3.41 -8.90 1.10
N ILE A 130 2.88 -9.66 0.13
CA ILE A 130 3.54 -10.88 -0.36
C ILE A 130 4.94 -10.57 -0.92
N SER A 131 5.04 -9.59 -1.81
CA SER A 131 6.32 -9.22 -2.44
C SER A 131 7.24 -8.51 -1.45
N TRP A 132 6.70 -7.71 -0.51
CA TRP A 132 7.51 -7.08 0.54
C TRP A 132 8.17 -8.13 1.45
N ARG A 133 7.41 -9.15 1.91
CA ARG A 133 7.96 -10.26 2.71
C ARG A 133 9.02 -11.05 1.95
N TYR A 134 8.83 -11.27 0.65
CA TYR A 134 9.80 -11.93 -0.22
C TYR A 134 11.15 -11.18 -0.29
N PHE A 135 11.13 -9.86 -0.50
CA PHE A 135 12.36 -9.04 -0.49
C PHE A 135 12.96 -8.92 0.91
N TRP A 136 12.13 -8.84 1.96
CA TRP A 136 12.58 -8.81 3.34
C TRP A 136 13.38 -10.06 3.70
N GLU A 137 12.86 -11.23 3.39
CA GLU A 137 13.54 -12.50 3.61
C GLU A 137 14.85 -12.58 2.80
N ALA A 138 14.83 -12.21 1.53
CA ALA A 138 16.00 -12.23 0.66
C ALA A 138 17.11 -11.33 1.22
N GLU A 139 16.77 -10.11 1.66
CA GLU A 139 17.76 -9.13 2.12
C GLU A 139 18.30 -9.44 3.52
N THR A 140 17.45 -9.83 4.46
CA THR A 140 17.90 -10.26 5.80
C THR A 140 18.80 -11.49 5.73
N LYS A 141 18.49 -12.44 4.88
CA LYS A 141 19.32 -13.61 4.60
C LYS A 141 20.65 -13.21 3.99
N ARG A 142 20.65 -12.30 2.98
CA ARG A 142 21.88 -11.80 2.35
C ARG A 142 22.82 -11.11 3.35
N ARG A 143 22.25 -10.31 4.26
CA ARG A 143 23.01 -9.58 5.29
C ARG A 143 23.43 -10.48 6.46
N GLY A 144 22.87 -11.67 6.60
CA GLY A 144 23.11 -12.55 7.76
C GLY A 144 22.57 -11.98 9.07
N VAL A 145 21.49 -11.20 9.03
CA VAL A 145 20.89 -10.54 10.19
C VAL A 145 19.46 -11.02 10.43
N ARG A 146 19.00 -10.96 11.67
CA ARG A 146 17.59 -11.21 12.00
C ARG A 146 16.65 -10.10 11.50
N GLY A 147 17.17 -8.88 11.39
CA GLY A 147 16.38 -7.68 11.13
C GLY A 147 15.58 -7.20 12.35
N PRO A 148 14.97 -6.03 12.28
CA PRO A 148 14.04 -5.50 13.27
C PRO A 148 12.77 -6.37 13.39
N GLU A 149 12.06 -6.20 14.53
CA GLU A 149 10.70 -6.73 14.67
C GLU A 149 9.77 -6.10 13.65
N VAL A 150 9.00 -6.91 12.93
CA VAL A 150 8.03 -6.42 11.94
C VAL A 150 6.62 -6.64 12.46
N LEU A 151 5.86 -5.54 12.55
CA LEU A 151 4.45 -5.53 12.94
C LEU A 151 3.60 -5.07 11.76
N GLU A 152 2.81 -5.99 11.21
CA GLU A 152 1.89 -5.68 10.12
C GLU A 152 0.56 -5.21 10.69
N ARG A 153 0.02 -4.10 10.16
CA ARG A 153 -1.24 -3.46 10.57
C ARG A 153 -2.09 -3.15 9.37
N TYR A 154 -3.32 -3.60 9.43
CA TYR A 154 -4.31 -3.50 8.35
C TYR A 154 -5.52 -2.70 8.85
N PRO A 155 -5.52 -1.37 8.71
CA PRO A 155 -6.68 -0.55 9.04
C PRO A 155 -7.84 -0.84 8.09
N TRP A 156 -9.05 -0.82 8.64
CA TRP A 156 -10.26 -1.06 7.88
C TRP A 156 -11.37 -0.09 8.25
N LEU A 157 -11.96 0.56 7.24
CA LEU A 157 -13.06 1.51 7.34
C LEU A 157 -12.75 2.75 8.21
N VAL A 158 -11.62 3.39 7.97
CA VAL A 158 -11.24 4.64 8.65
C VAL A 158 -12.26 5.76 8.40
N GLY A 159 -12.81 5.81 7.19
CA GLY A 159 -13.71 6.91 6.79
C GLY A 159 -12.99 8.25 6.75
N GLY A 160 -13.55 9.25 7.44
CA GLY A 160 -12.98 10.61 7.51
C GLY A 160 -12.38 10.97 8.86
N ASP A 161 -12.30 10.02 9.81
CA ASP A 161 -11.84 10.29 11.18
C ASP A 161 -10.99 9.15 11.74
N PRO A 162 -9.66 9.17 11.50
CA PRO A 162 -8.75 8.15 11.99
C PRO A 162 -8.72 8.05 13.53
N ALA A 163 -9.02 9.13 14.26
CA ALA A 163 -9.00 9.13 15.72
C ALA A 163 -10.06 8.19 16.33
N ARG A 164 -11.13 7.91 15.59
CA ARG A 164 -12.19 6.99 16.03
C ARG A 164 -11.89 5.53 15.75
N LEU A 165 -10.84 5.23 14.96
CA LEU A 165 -10.56 3.86 14.53
C LEU A 165 -10.18 2.97 15.70
N PRO A 166 -10.90 1.86 15.98
CA PRO A 166 -10.52 0.94 17.04
C PRO A 166 -9.10 0.42 16.87
N GLY A 167 -8.29 0.51 17.93
CA GLY A 167 -6.88 0.12 17.94
C GLY A 167 -5.90 1.24 17.58
N ILE A 168 -6.35 2.43 17.21
CA ILE A 168 -5.47 3.52 16.77
C ILE A 168 -4.53 4.01 17.88
N GLU A 169 -4.99 4.07 19.14
CA GLU A 169 -4.17 4.49 20.28
C GLU A 169 -3.07 3.48 20.60
N GLU A 170 -3.37 2.18 20.46
CA GLU A 170 -2.36 1.14 20.59
C GLU A 170 -1.32 1.21 19.46
N LEU A 171 -1.80 1.39 18.24
CA LEU A 171 -0.91 1.56 17.09
C LEU A 171 -0.02 2.81 17.25
N ALA A 172 -0.55 3.92 17.78
CA ALA A 172 0.24 5.10 18.07
C ALA A 172 1.42 4.80 19.01
N ARG A 173 1.16 4.08 20.11
CA ARG A 173 2.21 3.67 21.06
C ARG A 173 3.27 2.74 20.41
N LEU A 174 2.84 1.87 19.50
CA LEU A 174 3.78 1.00 18.79
C LEU A 174 4.68 1.77 17.82
N CYS A 175 4.21 2.89 17.29
CA CYS A 175 4.94 3.75 16.36
C CYS A 175 5.96 4.68 17.06
N GLU A 176 5.87 4.94 18.37
CA GLU A 176 6.72 5.89 19.09
C GLU A 176 8.23 5.60 18.96
N ASN A 177 8.61 4.32 18.85
CA ASN A 177 10.02 3.89 18.71
C ASN A 177 10.20 2.93 17.52
N ALA A 178 9.46 3.15 16.47
CA ALA A 178 9.49 2.33 15.26
C ALA A 178 9.66 3.21 14.03
N VAL A 179 10.20 2.65 12.98
CA VAL A 179 10.01 3.23 11.66
C VAL A 179 8.68 2.78 11.09
N VAL A 180 8.00 3.70 10.41
CA VAL A 180 6.68 3.46 9.82
C VAL A 180 6.83 3.42 8.30
N VAL A 181 6.31 2.37 7.69
CA VAL A 181 6.20 2.25 6.24
C VAL A 181 4.79 1.84 5.86
N SER A 182 4.40 2.11 4.64
CA SER A 182 3.06 1.75 4.16
C SER A 182 3.12 1.15 2.77
N THR A 183 2.11 0.35 2.42
CA THR A 183 1.92 -0.10 1.04
C THR A 183 0.58 0.36 0.52
N GLU A 184 0.56 0.79 -0.75
CA GLU A 184 -0.63 1.23 -1.45
C GLU A 184 -0.41 1.25 -2.96
N ASP A 185 -1.46 0.91 -3.71
CA ASP A 185 -1.51 1.18 -5.14
C ASP A 185 -2.37 2.45 -5.34
N PRO A 186 -1.73 3.62 -5.52
CA PRO A 186 -2.40 4.91 -5.39
C PRO A 186 -3.31 5.26 -6.58
N PHE A 187 -3.28 4.48 -7.66
CA PHE A 187 -4.06 4.76 -8.87
C PHE A 187 -4.34 3.50 -9.68
N HIS A 188 -5.62 3.20 -9.89
CA HIS A 188 -6.07 2.12 -10.76
C HIS A 188 -6.81 2.70 -11.96
N HIS A 189 -6.53 2.19 -13.16
CA HIS A 189 -7.11 2.76 -14.38
C HIS A 189 -7.36 1.73 -15.47
N GLY A 190 -8.39 2.02 -16.28
CA GLY A 190 -8.70 1.29 -17.48
C GLY A 190 -10.01 0.49 -17.41
N LEU A 191 -10.25 -0.28 -18.46
CA LEU A 191 -11.52 -0.97 -18.68
C LEU A 191 -11.84 -1.97 -17.57
N GLY A 192 -10.83 -2.70 -17.08
CA GLY A 192 -11.00 -3.65 -15.98
C GLY A 192 -11.31 -3.01 -14.64
N TYR A 193 -11.01 -1.73 -14.49
CA TYR A 193 -11.37 -0.93 -13.33
C TYR A 193 -12.62 -0.08 -13.53
N GLY A 194 -13.41 -0.39 -14.57
CA GLY A 194 -14.72 0.25 -14.82
C GLY A 194 -14.64 1.62 -15.50
N ASP A 195 -13.49 2.00 -16.05
CA ASP A 195 -13.43 3.19 -16.91
C ASP A 195 -14.09 2.92 -18.26
N SER A 196 -14.76 3.92 -18.80
CA SER A 196 -15.28 3.82 -20.16
C SER A 196 -14.14 3.90 -21.18
N ALA A 197 -14.36 3.33 -22.38
CA ALA A 197 -13.39 3.42 -23.47
C ALA A 197 -13.05 4.87 -23.87
N ALA A 198 -13.92 5.82 -23.58
CA ALA A 198 -13.69 7.24 -23.87
C ALA A 198 -12.61 7.85 -22.98
N ILE A 199 -12.46 7.37 -21.72
CA ILE A 199 -11.51 7.91 -20.75
C ILE A 199 -10.31 7.00 -20.52
N ALA A 200 -10.43 5.69 -20.80
CA ALA A 200 -9.35 4.74 -20.63
C ALA A 200 -8.13 5.12 -21.50
N ARG A 201 -6.95 5.16 -20.90
CA ARG A 201 -5.68 5.53 -21.54
C ARG A 201 -4.62 4.49 -21.22
N HIS A 202 -3.82 4.14 -22.23
CA HIS A 202 -2.61 3.37 -22.01
C HIS A 202 -1.57 4.20 -21.22
N PRO A 203 -0.74 3.57 -20.39
CA PRO A 203 0.28 4.28 -19.61
C PRO A 203 1.13 5.22 -20.46
N HIS A 204 1.63 4.74 -21.59
CA HIS A 204 2.49 5.50 -22.51
C HIS A 204 1.75 6.49 -23.42
N GLN A 205 0.42 6.54 -23.36
CA GLN A 205 -0.41 7.47 -24.13
C GLN A 205 -1.06 8.53 -23.22
N GLY A 206 -0.27 9.08 -22.30
CA GLY A 206 -0.70 10.08 -21.34
C GLY A 206 -1.30 9.51 -20.04
N GLY A 207 -1.40 8.18 -19.91
CA GLY A 207 -1.91 7.54 -18.69
C GLY A 207 -1.03 7.79 -17.48
N LEU A 208 0.30 7.64 -17.60
CA LEU A 208 1.23 7.90 -16.49
C LEU A 208 1.21 9.36 -16.03
N GLU A 209 1.05 10.30 -16.94
CA GLU A 209 0.91 11.71 -16.57
C GLU A 209 -0.41 11.99 -15.82
N MET A 210 -1.48 11.28 -16.20
CA MET A 210 -2.75 11.32 -15.49
C MET A 210 -2.62 10.72 -14.09
N ALA A 211 -1.95 9.57 -13.96
CA ALA A 211 -1.65 8.94 -12.67
C ALA A 211 -0.83 9.88 -11.79
N ARG A 212 0.26 10.47 -12.31
CA ARG A 212 1.08 11.43 -11.58
C ARG A 212 0.26 12.56 -10.99
N ARG A 213 -0.55 13.23 -11.82
CA ARG A 213 -1.42 14.32 -11.36
C ARG A 213 -2.43 13.88 -10.31
N SER A 214 -3.01 12.69 -10.47
CA SER A 214 -3.92 12.15 -9.48
C SER A 214 -3.22 11.91 -8.14
N ILE A 215 -2.04 11.28 -8.15
CA ILE A 215 -1.25 11.00 -6.95
C ILE A 215 -0.81 12.30 -6.27
N GLU A 216 -0.31 13.29 -7.02
CA GLU A 216 0.09 14.61 -6.49
C GLU A 216 -1.10 15.35 -5.85
N ASN A 217 -2.28 15.28 -6.45
CA ASN A 217 -3.51 15.81 -5.86
C ASN A 217 -3.86 15.09 -4.54
N GLY A 218 -3.75 13.75 -4.51
CA GLY A 218 -3.96 12.96 -3.30
C GLY A 218 -2.98 13.33 -2.19
N ILE A 219 -1.70 13.45 -2.51
CA ILE A 219 -0.66 13.94 -1.59
C ILE A 219 -1.07 15.30 -1.00
N SER A 220 -1.46 16.26 -1.86
CA SER A 220 -1.87 17.59 -1.40
C SER A 220 -3.10 17.60 -0.49
N VAL A 221 -4.04 16.67 -0.69
CA VAL A 221 -5.21 16.51 0.20
C VAL A 221 -4.77 15.94 1.55
N LEU A 222 -3.92 14.91 1.53
CA LEU A 222 -3.47 14.24 2.74
C LEU A 222 -2.52 15.10 3.58
N GLU A 223 -1.67 15.92 2.95
CA GLU A 223 -0.84 16.94 3.62
C GLU A 223 -1.65 17.88 4.52
N LYS A 224 -2.82 18.27 4.06
CA LYS A 224 -3.73 19.16 4.79
C LYS A 224 -4.42 18.48 5.97
N GLY A 225 -4.31 17.15 6.10
CA GLY A 225 -5.07 16.38 7.08
C GLY A 225 -6.56 16.32 6.78
N ASP A 226 -6.95 16.55 5.54
CA ASP A 226 -8.34 16.40 5.09
C ASP A 226 -8.63 14.91 4.82
N TYR A 227 -8.90 14.15 5.88
CA TYR A 227 -9.12 12.70 5.80
C TYR A 227 -10.39 12.33 5.04
N TRP A 228 -11.44 13.17 5.11
CA TRP A 228 -12.63 12.92 4.31
C TRP A 228 -12.39 13.21 2.83
N GLY A 229 -11.74 14.31 2.51
CA GLY A 229 -11.29 14.61 1.15
C GLY A 229 -10.37 13.52 0.60
N TRP A 230 -9.45 12.98 1.41
CA TRP A 230 -8.62 11.85 1.06
C TRP A 230 -9.44 10.59 0.74
N ASN A 231 -10.41 10.23 1.61
CA ASN A 231 -11.31 9.11 1.35
C ASN A 231 -12.05 9.28 0.01
N GLN A 232 -12.56 10.46 -0.31
CA GLN A 232 -13.23 10.75 -1.59
C GLN A 232 -12.25 10.72 -2.77
N HIS A 233 -11.05 11.25 -2.60
CA HIS A 233 -9.98 11.17 -3.61
C HIS A 233 -9.68 9.71 -3.98
N CYS A 234 -9.51 8.84 -2.99
CA CYS A 234 -9.26 7.41 -3.21
C CYS A 234 -10.43 6.70 -3.90
N VAL A 235 -11.67 7.11 -3.64
CA VAL A 235 -12.85 6.57 -4.37
C VAL A 235 -12.78 6.93 -5.84
N VAL A 236 -12.49 8.19 -6.17
CA VAL A 236 -12.42 8.70 -7.55
C VAL A 236 -11.23 8.09 -8.30
N GLY A 237 -10.07 8.08 -7.67
CA GLY A 237 -8.83 7.52 -8.23
C GLY A 237 -8.78 5.99 -8.18
N LYS A 238 -9.78 5.37 -7.58
CA LYS A 238 -9.85 3.91 -7.34
C LYS A 238 -8.63 3.40 -6.57
N SER A 239 -8.00 4.29 -5.78
CA SER A 239 -6.87 3.95 -4.94
C SER A 239 -7.29 3.07 -3.78
N ASP A 240 -6.49 2.10 -3.44
CA ASP A 240 -6.66 1.29 -2.23
C ASP A 240 -6.02 1.92 -0.97
N ALA A 241 -5.24 2.98 -1.14
CA ALA A 241 -4.55 3.75 -0.10
C ALA A 241 -5.44 4.36 0.98
N ARG A 242 -6.76 4.31 0.82
CA ARG A 242 -7.77 5.03 1.57
C ARG A 242 -7.57 4.99 3.09
N ASP A 243 -7.49 3.79 3.63
CA ASP A 243 -7.41 3.56 5.07
C ASP A 243 -5.97 3.69 5.57
N ALA A 244 -5.01 3.08 4.87
CA ALA A 244 -3.60 3.13 5.23
C ALA A 244 -3.05 4.57 5.23
N GLY A 245 -3.33 5.35 4.17
CA GLY A 245 -2.91 6.74 4.04
C GLY A 245 -3.42 7.64 5.16
N ALA A 246 -4.71 7.53 5.49
CA ALA A 246 -5.28 8.28 6.61
C ALA A 246 -4.62 7.93 7.96
N VAL A 247 -4.33 6.65 8.18
CA VAL A 247 -3.74 6.17 9.43
C VAL A 247 -2.30 6.64 9.59
N TYR A 248 -1.39 6.41 8.62
CA TYR A 248 -0.02 6.86 8.81
C TYR A 248 0.10 8.37 8.92
N ARG A 249 -0.71 9.12 8.16
CA ARG A 249 -0.73 10.58 8.25
C ARG A 249 -1.22 11.08 9.62
N TYR A 250 -2.19 10.41 10.21
CA TYR A 250 -2.69 10.72 11.56
C TYR A 250 -1.61 10.43 12.61
N LEU A 251 -0.96 9.27 12.54
CA LEU A 251 0.01 8.80 13.53
C LEU A 251 1.32 9.59 13.51
N CYS A 252 1.83 9.89 12.32
CA CYS A 252 3.12 10.57 12.15
C CYS A 252 2.99 12.11 12.14
N GLY A 253 1.77 12.64 12.24
CA GLY A 253 1.54 14.08 12.29
C GLY A 253 1.69 14.78 10.92
N PRO A 254 1.86 16.12 10.91
CA PRO A 254 2.03 16.88 9.67
C PRO A 254 3.26 16.43 8.88
N MET A 255 3.08 16.15 7.59
CA MET A 255 4.14 15.69 6.69
C MET A 255 3.97 16.33 5.31
N THR A 256 5.06 16.39 4.56
CA THR A 256 5.09 16.77 3.15
C THR A 256 5.48 15.54 2.32
N GLY A 257 4.67 15.22 1.31
CA GLY A 257 4.85 14.05 0.47
C GLY A 257 5.44 14.40 -0.89
N LYS A 258 6.21 13.48 -1.47
CA LYS A 258 6.66 13.58 -2.87
C LYS A 258 6.74 12.20 -3.52
N ILE A 259 6.46 12.15 -4.80
CA ILE A 259 6.71 10.97 -5.63
C ILE A 259 8.23 10.87 -5.88
N VAL A 260 8.84 9.79 -5.40
CA VAL A 260 10.25 9.48 -5.66
C VAL A 260 10.41 8.79 -7.00
N ASP A 261 9.51 7.85 -7.31
CA ASP A 261 9.47 7.11 -8.56
C ASP A 261 8.04 6.76 -8.91
N LEU A 262 7.74 6.68 -10.20
CA LEU A 262 6.42 6.31 -10.72
C LEU A 262 6.59 5.41 -11.93
N THR A 263 6.00 4.24 -11.84
CA THR A 263 5.87 3.27 -12.92
C THR A 263 4.43 2.76 -13.02
N TYR A 264 4.20 1.72 -13.77
CA TYR A 264 2.90 1.05 -13.83
C TYR A 264 3.09 -0.47 -13.88
N SER A 265 2.07 -1.19 -13.46
CA SER A 265 1.94 -2.63 -13.67
C SER A 265 0.72 -2.92 -14.53
N ASP A 266 0.89 -3.74 -15.57
CA ASP A 266 -0.20 -4.17 -16.44
C ASP A 266 -1.01 -5.27 -15.73
N ALA A 267 -2.29 -5.01 -15.50
CA ALA A 267 -3.20 -5.92 -14.82
C ALA A 267 -4.19 -6.62 -15.79
N THR A 268 -4.00 -6.45 -17.09
CA THR A 268 -4.86 -6.98 -18.16
C THR A 268 -5.00 -8.50 -18.06
N GLU A 269 -3.86 -9.20 -17.97
CA GLU A 269 -3.84 -10.67 -17.87
C GLU A 269 -4.35 -11.14 -16.50
N LEU A 270 -3.91 -10.51 -15.42
CA LEU A 270 -4.29 -10.87 -14.05
C LEU A 270 -5.81 -10.86 -13.85
N TYR A 271 -6.47 -9.82 -14.35
CA TYR A 271 -7.92 -9.68 -14.22
C TYR A 271 -8.69 -10.24 -15.41
N GLN A 272 -8.02 -10.76 -16.44
CA GLN A 272 -8.66 -11.22 -17.69
C GLN A 272 -9.59 -10.16 -18.29
N GLN A 273 -9.15 -8.92 -18.27
CA GLN A 273 -9.90 -7.75 -18.72
C GLN A 273 -9.24 -7.13 -19.96
N PRO A 274 -9.97 -6.39 -20.81
CA PRO A 274 -9.39 -5.74 -21.96
C PRO A 274 -8.35 -4.67 -21.57
N ALA A 275 -7.37 -4.44 -22.44
CA ALA A 275 -6.45 -3.32 -22.31
C ALA A 275 -7.13 -1.99 -22.75
N PRO A 276 -6.76 -0.86 -22.16
CA PRO A 276 -5.85 -0.74 -21.03
C PRO A 276 -6.50 -1.11 -19.70
N THR A 277 -5.79 -1.88 -18.87
CA THR A 277 -6.14 -2.19 -17.48
C THR A 277 -4.83 -2.26 -16.70
N TRP A 278 -4.55 -1.28 -15.86
CA TRP A 278 -3.25 -1.14 -15.21
C TRP A 278 -3.32 -0.38 -13.88
N VAL A 279 -2.27 -0.54 -13.10
CA VAL A 279 -2.05 0.09 -11.79
C VAL A 279 -0.91 1.09 -11.91
N GLY A 280 -1.10 2.31 -11.43
CA GLY A 280 -0.03 3.27 -11.24
C GLY A 280 0.71 2.97 -9.94
N ALA A 281 1.95 2.49 -10.06
CA ALA A 281 2.80 2.08 -8.95
C ALA A 281 3.76 3.21 -8.59
N ALA A 282 3.66 3.75 -7.37
CA ALA A 282 4.48 4.87 -6.93
C ALA A 282 5.28 4.55 -5.66
N LEU A 283 6.57 4.94 -5.66
CA LEU A 283 7.36 5.10 -4.45
C LEU A 283 7.16 6.52 -3.95
N ILE A 284 6.59 6.69 -2.75
CA ILE A 284 6.31 8.00 -2.17
C ILE A 284 7.09 8.16 -0.87
N GLU A 285 7.72 9.30 -0.71
CA GLU A 285 8.42 9.72 0.48
C GLU A 285 7.60 10.79 1.21
N TRP A 286 7.36 10.58 2.49
CA TRP A 286 6.74 11.56 3.37
C TRP A 286 7.74 11.99 4.43
N GLN A 287 8.07 13.27 4.46
CA GLN A 287 8.96 13.87 5.43
C GLN A 287 8.16 14.64 6.48
N PRO A 288 8.53 14.61 7.78
CA PRO A 288 7.91 15.45 8.78
C PRO A 288 7.94 16.93 8.35
N ALA A 289 6.82 17.62 8.53
CA ALA A 289 6.80 19.06 8.29
C ALA A 289 7.68 19.78 9.34
N SER A 290 8.46 20.75 8.87
CA SER A 290 9.34 21.57 9.71
C SER A 290 8.55 22.41 10.71
#